data_4e86a92f09340581025a149ecee3e586
#
_entry.id   4e86a92f09340581025a149ecee3e586
#
_cell.length_a   1.000
_cell.length_b   1.000
_cell.length_c   1.000
_cell.angle_alpha   90.00
_cell.angle_beta   90.00
_cell.angle_gamma   90.00
#
_symmetry.space_group_name_H-M   'P 1'
#
loop_
_entity.id
_entity.type
_entity.pdbx_description
1 polymer ?
#
loop_
_entity_poly.entity_id
_entity_poly.type
_entity_poly.pdbx_seq_one_letter_code
_entity_poly.pdbx_strand_id
1 'polypeptide(L)'
;MYNPFRNYRRKKHNSEEAPSVHIETENIFVYLMLKDIQTLCFTVSRKITELIAMWAKKDMDNIKKKLTHRITAYRAGYQADERREIEDGLKSRKYLGVTCTNALELGINIGSLDAVIISGYPGTMISTWQQSGRAGRSNQKSLAILVAFENQLDQYFMNNPDFFFDKPHENVIIDLSNHILQEAHLLCAAKELTLKKDEAMDYFGVDKEVLDKLVSKKDLYQNPRGDYIYPYDDNPAMSHSLDQLSNDEFRVMNNGKLLEVMERSQVYREAHEGAILINKGETYQVDSVNLASHFVNVSKNTVDYHTMVLNKVHINIEKKLSKTKYGNLKIHFGELTVEEDYYRYKKMHFSKVIGQFNLDLPPLKFRTKGLWFTVPREVKNNLEDLYKGEEEVFEGGLHGAEHALIGLFPLHVMCDRFDIGGLSTNYHEDTQEATVFIYDAYEGGIGITQKAVDVFVDLLKSTRDLLKNCNCHDGCPSCIYSPKCGNDNKPLHKKATEYILNYMCNLISQNPEETAIEKVEENEIEEISTNDITLETLYEEAYDLYSQGDYFNSKESLNELVEIDDEYADAWALFGRILYEQGDRNGAKMFTKRALKIDSANEDANELWLELK
;
A
#
# COMPACT_ATOMS: atom_id res chain seq x y z
N MET A 1 -16.59 -5.62 -22.99
CA MET A 1 -16.52 -4.81 -21.77
C MET A 1 -17.93 -4.33 -21.38
N TYR A 2 -18.29 -4.42 -20.11
CA TYR A 2 -19.59 -4.05 -19.58
C TYR A 2 -19.46 -3.01 -18.47
N ASN A 3 -20.15 -1.86 -18.62
CA ASN A 3 -20.13 -0.76 -17.65
C ASN A 3 -21.51 -0.61 -16.98
N PRO A 4 -21.67 -1.08 -15.72
CA PRO A 4 -22.92 -0.95 -14.96
C PRO A 4 -23.33 0.52 -14.75
N PHE A 5 -22.37 1.44 -14.72
CA PHE A 5 -22.59 2.87 -14.42
C PHE A 5 -23.00 3.71 -15.62
N ARG A 6 -22.94 3.17 -16.84
CA ARG A 6 -23.23 3.93 -18.06
C ARG A 6 -24.60 4.59 -18.05
N ASN A 7 -25.63 3.86 -17.59
CA ASN A 7 -27.00 4.34 -17.49
C ASN A 7 -27.27 5.12 -16.20
N TYR A 8 -26.58 4.79 -15.10
CA TYR A 8 -26.70 5.46 -13.82
C TYR A 8 -26.25 6.92 -13.90
N ARG A 9 -25.14 7.24 -14.55
CA ARG A 9 -24.66 8.60 -14.75
C ARG A 9 -25.63 9.49 -15.54
N ARG A 10 -26.45 8.91 -16.42
CA ARG A 10 -27.51 9.61 -17.15
C ARG A 10 -28.74 9.91 -16.31
N LYS A 11 -28.95 9.15 -15.23
CA LYS A 11 -30.14 9.23 -14.35
C LYS A 11 -29.88 9.96 -13.02
N LYS A 12 -28.70 10.53 -12.79
CA LYS A 12 -28.28 11.12 -11.49
C LYS A 12 -29.15 12.28 -10.98
N HIS A 13 -30.19 12.71 -11.71
CA HIS A 13 -31.22 13.64 -11.22
C HIS A 13 -32.37 12.97 -10.48
N ASN A 14 -32.43 11.63 -10.43
CA ASN A 14 -33.40 10.87 -9.67
C ASN A 14 -32.67 10.02 -8.63
N SER A 15 -33.06 10.06 -7.40
CA SER A 15 -32.55 9.44 -6.17
C SER A 15 -32.36 7.89 -6.18
N GLU A 16 -31.89 7.30 -7.28
CA GLU A 16 -31.58 5.87 -7.36
C GLU A 16 -30.16 5.62 -6.81
N GLU A 17 -30.00 4.60 -5.99
CA GLU A 17 -28.67 4.18 -5.49
C GLU A 17 -27.77 3.69 -6.63
N ALA A 18 -26.47 3.91 -6.50
CA ALA A 18 -25.49 3.45 -7.49
C ALA A 18 -25.54 1.91 -7.60
N PRO A 19 -25.48 1.34 -8.82
CA PRO A 19 -25.47 -0.12 -8.97
C PRO A 19 -24.23 -0.71 -8.31
N SER A 20 -24.41 -1.81 -7.59
CA SER A 20 -23.28 -2.55 -7.02
C SER A 20 -22.66 -3.45 -8.10
N VAL A 21 -21.39 -3.20 -8.43
CA VAL A 21 -20.64 -4.02 -9.39
C VAL A 21 -20.62 -5.49 -8.99
N HIS A 22 -20.51 -5.75 -7.69
CA HIS A 22 -20.44 -7.12 -7.18
C HIS A 22 -21.77 -7.86 -7.35
N ILE A 23 -22.90 -7.17 -7.17
CA ILE A 23 -24.23 -7.72 -7.45
C ILE A 23 -24.42 -7.93 -8.96
N GLU A 24 -24.01 -6.98 -9.80
CA GLU A 24 -24.06 -7.14 -11.25
C GLU A 24 -23.21 -8.31 -11.73
N THR A 25 -21.99 -8.46 -11.16
CA THR A 25 -21.12 -9.61 -11.43
C THR A 25 -21.79 -10.93 -11.05
N GLU A 26 -22.38 -10.97 -9.86
CA GLU A 26 -23.10 -12.13 -9.35
C GLU A 26 -24.32 -12.47 -10.24
N ASN A 27 -25.13 -11.51 -10.61
CA ASN A 27 -26.27 -11.68 -11.51
C ASN A 27 -25.85 -12.31 -12.86
N ILE A 28 -24.76 -11.80 -13.47
CA ILE A 28 -24.22 -12.35 -14.72
C ILE A 28 -23.72 -13.78 -14.50
N PHE A 29 -23.02 -14.03 -13.39
CA PHE A 29 -22.50 -15.35 -13.03
C PHE A 29 -23.62 -16.37 -12.87
N VAL A 30 -24.66 -16.05 -12.10
CA VAL A 30 -25.86 -16.90 -11.92
C VAL A 30 -26.59 -17.13 -13.25
N TYR A 31 -26.77 -16.07 -14.05
CA TYR A 31 -27.41 -16.18 -15.36
C TYR A 31 -26.71 -17.17 -16.30
N LEU A 32 -25.37 -17.09 -16.41
CA LEU A 32 -24.59 -18.01 -17.25
C LEU A 32 -24.71 -19.45 -16.77
N MET A 33 -24.67 -19.68 -15.45
CA MET A 33 -24.84 -21.01 -14.88
C MET A 33 -26.23 -21.59 -15.09
N LEU A 34 -27.28 -20.76 -15.06
CA LEU A 34 -28.65 -21.20 -15.39
C LEU A 34 -28.79 -21.67 -16.84
N LYS A 35 -27.89 -21.17 -17.74
CA LYS A 35 -27.76 -21.63 -19.13
C LYS A 35 -26.82 -22.80 -19.32
N ASP A 36 -26.36 -23.44 -18.22
CA ASP A 36 -25.38 -24.55 -18.19
C ASP A 36 -24.02 -24.18 -18.79
N ILE A 37 -23.65 -22.90 -18.73
CA ILE A 37 -22.38 -22.35 -19.18
C ILE A 37 -21.39 -22.45 -18.03
N GLN A 38 -20.30 -23.20 -18.21
CA GLN A 38 -19.25 -23.31 -17.20
C GLN A 38 -18.44 -22.02 -17.13
N THR A 39 -18.52 -21.36 -15.98
CA THR A 39 -18.04 -20.00 -15.81
C THR A 39 -17.00 -19.87 -14.70
N LEU A 40 -15.88 -19.22 -15.00
CA LEU A 40 -14.89 -18.76 -14.02
C LEU A 40 -15.08 -17.26 -13.81
N CYS A 41 -15.17 -16.83 -12.56
CA CYS A 41 -15.32 -15.41 -12.21
C CYS A 41 -14.08 -14.94 -11.43
N PHE A 42 -13.25 -14.15 -12.06
CA PHE A 42 -12.11 -13.49 -11.42
C PHE A 42 -12.55 -12.28 -10.62
N THR A 43 -11.98 -12.08 -9.44
CA THR A 43 -12.26 -10.96 -8.54
C THR A 43 -10.99 -10.40 -7.94
N VAL A 44 -11.03 -9.14 -7.54
CA VAL A 44 -9.85 -8.39 -7.07
C VAL A 44 -9.46 -8.68 -5.62
N SER A 45 -10.26 -9.42 -4.84
CA SER A 45 -9.92 -9.72 -3.45
C SER A 45 -10.46 -11.07 -2.98
N ARG A 46 -9.76 -11.68 -2.02
CA ARG A 46 -10.16 -12.94 -1.38
C ARG A 46 -11.57 -12.86 -0.79
N LYS A 47 -11.90 -11.74 -0.17
CA LYS A 47 -13.22 -11.50 0.44
C LYS A 47 -14.35 -11.46 -0.60
N ILE A 48 -14.17 -10.73 -1.69
CA ILE A 48 -15.16 -10.63 -2.77
C ILE A 48 -15.33 -11.98 -3.48
N THR A 49 -14.26 -12.74 -3.67
CA THR A 49 -14.33 -14.12 -4.17
C THR A 49 -15.33 -14.96 -3.36
N GLU A 50 -15.22 -14.96 -2.04
CA GLU A 50 -16.10 -15.71 -1.15
C GLU A 50 -17.55 -15.16 -1.18
N LEU A 51 -17.70 -13.85 -1.14
CA LEU A 51 -19.02 -13.21 -1.11
C LEU A 51 -19.85 -13.49 -2.37
N ILE A 52 -19.24 -13.38 -3.56
CA ILE A 52 -19.95 -13.68 -4.82
C ILE A 52 -20.35 -15.16 -4.86
N ALA A 53 -19.47 -16.08 -4.41
CA ALA A 53 -19.82 -17.49 -4.33
C ALA A 53 -20.99 -17.74 -3.35
N MET A 54 -20.99 -17.07 -2.19
CA MET A 54 -22.06 -17.17 -1.20
C MET A 54 -23.40 -16.66 -1.72
N TRP A 55 -23.41 -15.47 -2.34
CA TRP A 55 -24.62 -14.87 -2.90
C TRP A 55 -25.16 -15.72 -4.04
N ALA A 56 -24.30 -16.13 -4.98
CA ALA A 56 -24.70 -17.01 -6.07
C ALA A 56 -25.25 -18.37 -5.59
N LYS A 57 -24.70 -18.95 -4.50
CA LYS A 57 -25.27 -20.15 -3.87
C LYS A 57 -26.66 -19.90 -3.31
N LYS A 58 -26.86 -18.77 -2.61
CA LYS A 58 -28.12 -18.38 -2.01
C LYS A 58 -29.21 -18.15 -3.09
N ASP A 59 -28.86 -17.45 -4.15
CA ASP A 59 -29.79 -17.19 -5.25
C ASP A 59 -30.10 -18.47 -6.04
N MET A 60 -29.07 -19.29 -6.28
CA MET A 60 -29.26 -20.57 -6.94
C MET A 60 -30.12 -21.55 -6.13
N ASP A 61 -30.03 -21.51 -4.79
CA ASP A 61 -30.89 -22.33 -3.89
C ASP A 61 -32.38 -21.98 -4.06
N ASN A 62 -32.66 -20.72 -4.29
CA ASN A 62 -34.04 -20.22 -4.56
C ASN A 62 -34.52 -20.53 -5.97
N ILE A 63 -33.63 -20.48 -7.00
CA ILE A 63 -34.03 -20.58 -8.41
C ILE A 63 -33.92 -22.03 -8.90
N LYS A 64 -32.81 -22.72 -8.64
CA LYS A 64 -32.52 -24.07 -9.14
C LYS A 64 -31.57 -24.83 -8.17
N LYS A 65 -32.11 -25.22 -7.04
CA LYS A 65 -31.38 -25.84 -5.91
C LYS A 65 -30.35 -26.93 -6.28
N LYS A 66 -30.63 -27.69 -7.36
CA LYS A 66 -29.70 -28.72 -7.87
C LYS A 66 -28.35 -28.18 -8.33
N LEU A 67 -28.21 -26.87 -8.57
CA LEU A 67 -26.96 -26.26 -9.01
C LEU A 67 -26.16 -25.63 -7.87
N THR A 68 -26.73 -25.46 -6.68
CA THR A 68 -26.08 -24.81 -5.52
C THR A 68 -24.74 -25.46 -5.17
N HIS A 69 -24.67 -26.80 -5.17
CA HIS A 69 -23.44 -27.55 -4.88
C HIS A 69 -22.40 -27.54 -6.00
N ARG A 70 -22.76 -27.00 -7.18
CA ARG A 70 -21.85 -26.83 -8.33
C ARG A 70 -21.14 -25.47 -8.34
N ILE A 71 -21.27 -24.70 -7.26
CA ILE A 71 -20.61 -23.40 -7.07
C ILE A 71 -19.58 -23.53 -5.97
N THR A 72 -18.39 -22.97 -6.17
CA THR A 72 -17.36 -22.88 -5.14
C THR A 72 -16.48 -21.65 -5.34
N ALA A 73 -15.72 -21.28 -4.30
CA ALA A 73 -14.67 -20.28 -4.37
C ALA A 73 -13.30 -20.98 -4.47
N TYR A 74 -12.30 -20.31 -5.04
CA TYR A 74 -10.92 -20.76 -5.12
C TYR A 74 -9.95 -19.62 -4.83
N ARG A 75 -8.96 -19.85 -3.98
CA ARG A 75 -7.89 -18.87 -3.68
C ARG A 75 -6.61 -19.57 -3.25
N ALA A 76 -5.48 -18.85 -3.42
CA ALA A 76 -4.14 -19.35 -3.11
C ALA A 76 -3.99 -19.78 -1.63
N GLY A 77 -4.66 -19.10 -0.69
CA GLY A 77 -4.63 -19.40 0.74
C GLY A 77 -5.32 -20.70 1.17
N TYR A 78 -6.01 -21.40 0.28
CA TYR A 78 -6.56 -22.74 0.58
C TYR A 78 -5.46 -23.78 0.64
N GLN A 79 -5.70 -24.86 1.42
CA GLN A 79 -4.76 -25.98 1.48
C GLN A 79 -4.57 -26.66 0.11
N ALA A 80 -3.40 -27.23 -0.13
CA ALA A 80 -3.04 -27.79 -1.43
C ALA A 80 -4.03 -28.86 -1.92
N ASP A 81 -4.50 -29.74 -1.01
CA ASP A 81 -5.46 -30.81 -1.35
C ASP A 81 -6.82 -30.23 -1.74
N GLU A 82 -7.27 -29.18 -1.05
CA GLU A 82 -8.53 -28.49 -1.36
C GLU A 82 -8.46 -27.79 -2.70
N ARG A 83 -7.33 -27.17 -3.04
CA ARG A 83 -7.10 -26.55 -4.34
C ARG A 83 -7.17 -27.60 -5.46
N ARG A 84 -6.50 -28.74 -5.30
CA ARG A 84 -6.53 -29.85 -6.26
C ARG A 84 -7.94 -30.40 -6.47
N GLU A 85 -8.74 -30.57 -5.39
CA GLU A 85 -10.12 -31.02 -5.52
C GLU A 85 -10.96 -30.06 -6.39
N ILE A 86 -10.79 -28.74 -6.22
CA ILE A 86 -11.52 -27.74 -6.99
C ILE A 86 -11.06 -27.75 -8.46
N GLU A 87 -9.76 -27.84 -8.70
CA GLU A 87 -9.18 -27.91 -10.05
C GLU A 87 -9.68 -29.14 -10.83
N ASP A 88 -9.68 -30.31 -10.19
CA ASP A 88 -10.21 -31.54 -10.80
C ASP A 88 -11.73 -31.49 -10.96
N GLY A 89 -12.43 -30.82 -10.03
CA GLY A 89 -13.84 -30.54 -10.13
C GLY A 89 -14.22 -29.61 -11.29
N LEU A 90 -13.34 -28.66 -11.65
CA LEU A 90 -13.47 -27.83 -12.86
C LEU A 90 -13.28 -28.68 -14.13
N LYS A 91 -12.22 -29.48 -14.19
CA LYS A 91 -11.92 -30.36 -15.35
C LYS A 91 -13.05 -31.36 -15.62
N SER A 92 -13.61 -31.96 -14.57
CA SER A 92 -14.69 -32.94 -14.66
C SER A 92 -16.08 -32.32 -14.81
N ARG A 93 -16.20 -30.99 -14.86
CA ARG A 93 -17.48 -30.25 -14.82
C ARG A 93 -18.34 -30.54 -13.57
N LYS A 94 -17.75 -31.06 -12.48
CA LYS A 94 -18.40 -31.11 -11.16
C LYS A 94 -18.84 -29.73 -10.71
N TYR A 95 -17.93 -28.74 -10.85
CA TYR A 95 -18.24 -27.33 -10.61
C TYR A 95 -18.60 -26.65 -11.95
N LEU A 96 -19.73 -25.96 -11.95
CA LEU A 96 -20.24 -25.18 -13.08
C LEU A 96 -19.82 -23.70 -12.95
N GLY A 97 -19.72 -23.21 -11.71
CA GLY A 97 -19.27 -21.87 -11.41
C GLY A 97 -18.19 -21.85 -10.33
N VAL A 98 -17.09 -21.20 -10.63
CA VAL A 98 -16.02 -20.96 -9.64
C VAL A 98 -15.68 -19.48 -9.64
N THR A 99 -15.69 -18.90 -8.45
CA THR A 99 -15.14 -17.56 -8.21
C THR A 99 -13.70 -17.68 -7.76
N CYS A 100 -12.79 -16.84 -8.22
CA CYS A 100 -11.38 -16.91 -7.84
C CYS A 100 -10.72 -15.53 -7.82
N THR A 101 -9.55 -15.46 -7.17
CA THR A 101 -8.58 -14.39 -7.36
C THR A 101 -7.72 -14.69 -8.60
N ASN A 102 -6.62 -13.95 -8.82
CA ASN A 102 -5.61 -14.26 -9.85
C ASN A 102 -4.98 -15.66 -9.73
N ALA A 103 -5.21 -16.41 -8.65
CA ALA A 103 -4.64 -17.73 -8.41
C ALA A 103 -4.93 -18.77 -9.52
N LEU A 104 -5.98 -18.58 -10.34
CA LEU A 104 -6.27 -19.42 -11.53
C LEU A 104 -5.91 -18.74 -12.86
N GLU A 105 -5.18 -17.61 -12.80
CA GLU A 105 -4.76 -16.87 -13.99
C GLU A 105 -3.67 -17.60 -14.77
N LEU A 106 -2.68 -18.17 -14.10
CA LEU A 106 -1.47 -18.78 -14.67
C LEU A 106 -1.28 -20.24 -14.26
N GLY A 107 -0.59 -21.00 -15.14
CA GLY A 107 0.09 -22.26 -14.82
C GLY A 107 -0.78 -23.49 -14.56
N ILE A 108 -2.08 -23.33 -14.29
CA ILE A 108 -2.96 -24.45 -13.93
C ILE A 108 -3.80 -24.89 -15.11
N ASN A 109 -3.73 -26.18 -15.43
CA ASN A 109 -4.58 -26.78 -16.46
C ASN A 109 -5.96 -27.11 -15.86
N ILE A 110 -6.88 -26.16 -15.88
CA ILE A 110 -8.25 -26.31 -15.38
C ILE A 110 -9.26 -26.78 -16.43
N GLY A 111 -8.80 -27.13 -17.62
CA GLY A 111 -9.69 -27.45 -18.73
C GLY A 111 -10.14 -26.22 -19.51
N SER A 112 -11.02 -26.42 -20.52
CA SER A 112 -11.66 -25.31 -21.24
C SER A 112 -12.92 -24.89 -20.51
N LEU A 113 -13.03 -23.58 -20.28
CA LEU A 113 -14.23 -22.98 -19.74
C LEU A 113 -15.05 -22.35 -20.88
N ASP A 114 -16.36 -22.32 -20.70
CA ASP A 114 -17.26 -21.74 -21.71
C ASP A 114 -17.27 -20.20 -21.59
N ALA A 115 -17.18 -19.69 -20.34
CA ALA A 115 -17.15 -18.25 -20.09
C ALA A 115 -16.21 -17.86 -18.96
N VAL A 116 -15.72 -16.63 -19.03
CA VAL A 116 -14.96 -15.93 -17.97
C VAL A 116 -15.62 -14.59 -17.68
N ILE A 117 -15.76 -14.28 -16.41
CA ILE A 117 -16.12 -12.95 -15.92
C ILE A 117 -14.90 -12.38 -15.20
N ILE A 118 -14.55 -11.15 -15.51
CA ILE A 118 -13.48 -10.39 -14.84
C ILE A 118 -14.15 -9.23 -14.12
N SER A 119 -14.23 -9.32 -12.80
CA SER A 119 -14.89 -8.33 -11.94
C SER A 119 -13.91 -7.24 -11.54
N GLY A 120 -13.90 -6.16 -12.31
CA GLY A 120 -12.90 -5.09 -12.27
C GLY A 120 -11.65 -5.40 -13.09
N TYR A 121 -11.00 -4.36 -13.57
CA TYR A 121 -9.72 -4.49 -14.26
C TYR A 121 -8.64 -5.00 -13.29
N PRO A 122 -7.87 -6.06 -13.65
CA PRO A 122 -6.97 -6.74 -12.71
C PRO A 122 -5.62 -6.03 -12.50
N GLY A 123 -5.48 -4.77 -12.92
CA GLY A 123 -4.27 -3.97 -12.76
C GLY A 123 -3.39 -3.93 -13.99
N THR A 124 -3.30 -5.00 -14.78
CA THR A 124 -2.51 -5.05 -16.02
C THR A 124 -3.31 -5.60 -17.20
N MET A 125 -2.92 -5.18 -18.41
CA MET A 125 -3.49 -5.71 -19.65
C MET A 125 -3.10 -7.19 -19.82
N ILE A 126 -1.87 -7.54 -19.45
CA ILE A 126 -1.39 -8.93 -19.48
C ILE A 126 -2.30 -9.82 -18.65
N SER A 127 -2.56 -9.49 -17.40
CA SER A 127 -3.49 -10.24 -16.53
C SER A 127 -4.90 -10.33 -17.13
N THR A 128 -5.41 -9.23 -17.70
CA THR A 128 -6.73 -9.25 -18.32
C THR A 128 -6.79 -10.24 -19.50
N TRP A 129 -5.77 -10.27 -20.35
CA TRP A 129 -5.71 -11.21 -21.46
C TRP A 129 -5.48 -12.66 -20.99
N GLN A 130 -4.68 -12.89 -19.94
CA GLN A 130 -4.46 -14.21 -19.36
C GLN A 130 -5.72 -14.74 -18.70
N GLN A 131 -6.45 -13.92 -17.95
CA GLN A 131 -7.74 -14.26 -17.36
C GLN A 131 -8.78 -14.56 -18.46
N SER A 132 -8.92 -13.68 -19.45
CA SER A 132 -9.86 -13.88 -20.56
C SER A 132 -9.51 -15.12 -21.40
N GLY A 133 -8.22 -15.45 -21.54
CA GLY A 133 -7.71 -16.64 -22.23
C GLY A 133 -8.05 -17.96 -21.52
N ARG A 134 -8.60 -17.94 -20.31
CA ARG A 134 -9.15 -19.14 -19.66
C ARG A 134 -10.47 -19.59 -20.28
N ALA A 135 -11.14 -18.74 -21.04
CA ALA A 135 -12.32 -19.11 -21.83
C ALA A 135 -11.91 -19.57 -23.24
N GLY A 136 -12.46 -20.68 -23.67
CA GLY A 136 -12.32 -21.19 -25.04
C GLY A 136 -11.15 -22.12 -25.28
N ARG A 137 -11.35 -23.12 -26.12
CA ARG A 137 -10.30 -23.94 -26.77
C ARG A 137 -10.59 -24.08 -28.26
N SER A 138 -9.51 -23.98 -29.01
CA SER A 138 -9.28 -24.22 -30.45
C SER A 138 -10.45 -24.09 -31.47
N ASN A 139 -11.71 -24.43 -31.19
CA ASN A 139 -12.82 -24.36 -32.16
C ASN A 139 -14.19 -24.02 -31.55
N GLN A 140 -14.27 -23.61 -30.27
CA GLN A 140 -15.53 -23.25 -29.64
C GLN A 140 -15.62 -21.75 -29.41
N LYS A 141 -16.80 -21.18 -29.63
CA LYS A 141 -17.09 -19.80 -29.22
C LYS A 141 -17.07 -19.73 -27.71
N SER A 142 -16.37 -18.78 -27.17
CA SER A 142 -16.28 -18.50 -25.75
C SER A 142 -16.63 -17.04 -25.45
N LEU A 143 -16.90 -16.76 -24.19
CA LEU A 143 -17.30 -15.43 -23.75
C LEU A 143 -16.37 -14.95 -22.62
N ALA A 144 -15.76 -13.78 -22.80
CA ALA A 144 -15.07 -13.08 -21.73
C ALA A 144 -15.78 -11.74 -21.46
N ILE A 145 -16.12 -11.46 -20.21
CA ILE A 145 -16.84 -10.26 -19.79
C ILE A 145 -16.02 -9.52 -18.74
N LEU A 146 -15.48 -8.35 -19.07
CA LEU A 146 -14.93 -7.42 -18.10
C LEU A 146 -16.06 -6.54 -17.57
N VAL A 147 -16.37 -6.64 -16.27
CA VAL A 147 -17.36 -5.83 -15.56
C VAL A 147 -16.64 -4.70 -14.84
N ALA A 148 -16.81 -3.48 -15.30
CA ALA A 148 -16.06 -2.33 -14.83
C ALA A 148 -16.47 -1.88 -13.42
N PHE A 149 -15.49 -1.56 -12.59
CA PHE A 149 -15.69 -0.83 -11.33
C PHE A 149 -15.92 0.66 -11.59
N GLU A 150 -16.46 1.34 -10.58
CA GLU A 150 -16.52 2.81 -10.58
C GLU A 150 -15.20 3.40 -10.04
N ASN A 151 -14.07 3.04 -10.64
CA ASN A 151 -12.76 3.61 -10.32
C ASN A 151 -12.16 4.32 -11.54
N GLN A 152 -11.05 5.02 -11.33
CA GLN A 152 -10.39 5.83 -12.34
C GLN A 152 -10.02 5.01 -13.58
N LEU A 153 -9.35 3.88 -13.36
CA LEU A 153 -8.76 3.07 -14.41
C LEU A 153 -9.80 2.32 -15.25
N ASP A 154 -10.73 1.62 -14.58
CA ASP A 154 -11.81 0.90 -15.26
C ASP A 154 -12.65 1.87 -16.12
N GLN A 155 -13.00 3.04 -15.56
CA GLN A 155 -13.79 4.03 -16.29
C GLN A 155 -13.02 4.70 -17.42
N TYR A 156 -11.67 4.80 -17.29
CA TYR A 156 -10.83 5.23 -18.40
C TYR A 156 -10.94 4.26 -19.57
N PHE A 157 -10.78 2.95 -19.35
CA PHE A 157 -10.89 1.94 -20.42
C PHE A 157 -12.30 1.87 -21.01
N MET A 158 -13.34 2.04 -20.20
CA MET A 158 -14.72 2.08 -20.72
C MET A 158 -15.01 3.28 -21.63
N ASN A 159 -14.33 4.39 -21.41
CA ASN A 159 -14.42 5.59 -22.22
C ASN A 159 -13.45 5.60 -23.40
N ASN A 160 -12.36 4.82 -23.33
CA ASN A 160 -11.29 4.73 -24.32
C ASN A 160 -11.01 3.27 -24.70
N PRO A 161 -11.95 2.54 -25.29
CA PRO A 161 -11.79 1.10 -25.57
C PRO A 161 -10.63 0.80 -26.55
N ASP A 162 -10.35 1.71 -27.47
CA ASP A 162 -9.24 1.56 -28.43
C ASP A 162 -7.89 1.51 -27.73
N PHE A 163 -7.77 2.23 -26.60
CA PHE A 163 -6.56 2.16 -25.76
C PHE A 163 -6.32 0.73 -25.22
N PHE A 164 -7.40 0.00 -24.91
CA PHE A 164 -7.31 -1.36 -24.39
C PHE A 164 -7.04 -2.40 -25.50
N PHE A 165 -7.63 -2.25 -26.68
CA PHE A 165 -7.57 -3.26 -27.73
C PHE A 165 -6.43 -3.06 -28.72
N ASP A 166 -5.98 -1.83 -28.96
CA ASP A 166 -5.06 -1.49 -30.03
C ASP A 166 -3.63 -1.19 -29.55
N LYS A 167 -3.42 -1.00 -28.24
CA LYS A 167 -2.08 -0.78 -27.68
C LYS A 167 -1.36 -2.10 -27.35
N PRO A 168 -0.03 -2.12 -27.45
CA PRO A 168 0.77 -3.25 -26.97
C PRO A 168 0.62 -3.41 -25.45
N HIS A 169 0.94 -4.62 -24.96
CA HIS A 169 1.01 -4.89 -23.53
C HIS A 169 2.11 -4.05 -22.88
N GLU A 170 1.98 -3.89 -21.56
CA GLU A 170 2.94 -3.19 -20.72
C GLU A 170 4.33 -3.85 -20.80
N ASN A 171 5.38 -3.04 -20.72
CA ASN A 171 6.73 -3.53 -20.59
C ASN A 171 6.98 -4.00 -19.15
N VAL A 172 7.66 -5.11 -19.00
CA VAL A 172 8.10 -5.62 -17.70
C VAL A 172 9.09 -4.64 -17.07
N ILE A 173 8.89 -4.36 -15.80
CA ILE A 173 9.78 -3.54 -15.00
C ILE A 173 10.52 -4.45 -14.03
N ILE A 174 11.85 -4.34 -14.00
CA ILE A 174 12.71 -5.12 -13.11
C ILE A 174 13.70 -4.17 -12.48
N ASP A 175 13.77 -4.16 -11.16
CA ASP A 175 14.82 -3.48 -10.40
C ASP A 175 15.89 -4.50 -9.99
N LEU A 176 17.02 -4.49 -10.68
CA LEU A 176 18.15 -5.34 -10.36
C LEU A 176 18.94 -4.87 -9.13
N SER A 177 18.67 -3.66 -8.64
CA SER A 177 19.37 -3.07 -7.49
C SER A 177 18.70 -3.36 -6.13
N ASN A 178 17.60 -4.11 -6.10
CA ASN A 178 16.96 -4.49 -4.84
C ASN A 178 17.82 -5.50 -4.09
N HIS A 179 18.45 -5.06 -3.01
CA HIS A 179 19.37 -5.88 -2.20
C HIS A 179 18.70 -7.12 -1.58
N ILE A 180 17.41 -7.07 -1.25
CA ILE A 180 16.67 -8.22 -0.69
C ILE A 180 16.59 -9.33 -1.72
N LEU A 181 16.22 -8.99 -2.95
CA LEU A 181 16.18 -9.95 -4.06
C LEU A 181 17.57 -10.45 -4.42
N GLN A 182 18.57 -9.56 -4.45
CA GLN A 182 19.96 -9.94 -4.71
C GLN A 182 20.46 -10.95 -3.66
N GLU A 183 20.27 -10.68 -2.35
CA GLU A 183 20.63 -11.60 -1.28
C GLU A 183 20.00 -12.98 -1.49
N ALA A 184 18.69 -13.05 -1.74
CA ALA A 184 17.95 -14.28 -1.97
C ALA A 184 18.49 -15.08 -3.18
N HIS A 185 18.69 -14.42 -4.31
CA HIS A 185 19.20 -15.06 -5.52
C HIS A 185 20.65 -15.54 -5.37
N LEU A 186 21.49 -14.79 -4.66
CA LEU A 186 22.88 -15.20 -4.37
C LEU A 186 22.95 -16.47 -3.52
N LEU A 187 22.07 -16.60 -2.50
CA LEU A 187 21.99 -17.82 -1.69
C LEU A 187 21.58 -19.03 -2.54
N CYS A 188 20.57 -18.86 -3.39
CA CYS A 188 20.12 -19.91 -4.32
C CYS A 188 21.26 -20.31 -5.29
N ALA A 189 21.92 -19.34 -5.90
CA ALA A 189 23.02 -19.59 -6.83
C ALA A 189 24.21 -20.27 -6.14
N ALA A 190 24.59 -19.84 -4.94
CA ALA A 190 25.67 -20.45 -4.16
C ALA A 190 25.35 -21.89 -3.69
N LYS A 191 24.05 -22.22 -3.54
CA LYS A 191 23.59 -23.59 -3.26
C LYS A 191 23.72 -24.50 -4.48
N GLU A 192 23.41 -23.98 -5.67
CA GLU A 192 23.54 -24.74 -6.92
C GLU A 192 25.00 -24.96 -7.31
N LEU A 193 25.81 -23.91 -7.26
CA LEU A 193 27.24 -23.95 -7.58
C LEU A 193 28.02 -22.96 -6.71
N THR A 194 29.26 -23.33 -6.35
CA THR A 194 30.18 -22.38 -5.69
C THR A 194 30.37 -21.15 -6.56
N LEU A 195 30.01 -19.98 -6.04
CA LEU A 195 30.13 -18.71 -6.74
C LEU A 195 31.58 -18.21 -6.64
N LYS A 196 32.22 -17.99 -7.77
CA LYS A 196 33.50 -17.29 -7.79
C LYS A 196 33.30 -15.82 -7.48
N LYS A 197 34.29 -15.21 -6.83
CA LYS A 197 34.24 -13.80 -6.41
C LYS A 197 33.84 -12.87 -7.57
N ASP A 198 34.48 -13.02 -8.71
CA ASP A 198 34.26 -12.16 -9.89
C ASP A 198 32.88 -12.42 -10.52
N GLU A 199 32.43 -13.70 -10.56
CA GLU A 199 31.09 -14.07 -11.07
C GLU A 199 29.96 -13.46 -10.22
N ALA A 200 30.10 -13.40 -8.90
CA ALA A 200 29.09 -12.81 -8.03
C ALA A 200 28.91 -11.30 -8.29
N MET A 201 30.00 -10.58 -8.50
CA MET A 201 29.98 -9.14 -8.76
C MET A 201 29.60 -8.83 -10.22
N ASP A 202 30.24 -9.49 -11.18
CA ASP A 202 30.10 -9.13 -12.59
C ASP A 202 28.82 -9.68 -13.22
N TYR A 203 28.41 -10.91 -12.84
CA TYR A 203 27.24 -11.56 -13.42
C TYR A 203 25.93 -11.13 -12.77
N PHE A 204 25.90 -11.03 -11.45
CA PHE A 204 24.70 -10.59 -10.71
C PHE A 204 24.64 -9.08 -10.51
N GLY A 205 25.68 -8.32 -10.84
CA GLY A 205 25.74 -6.87 -10.66
C GLY A 205 25.62 -6.45 -9.20
N VAL A 206 26.17 -7.26 -8.28
CA VAL A 206 26.01 -7.04 -6.84
C VAL A 206 27.20 -6.29 -6.29
N ASP A 207 26.95 -5.34 -5.43
CA ASP A 207 27.99 -4.64 -4.70
C ASP A 207 28.67 -5.57 -3.67
N LYS A 208 29.96 -5.34 -3.45
CA LYS A 208 30.73 -6.11 -2.47
C LYS A 208 30.09 -6.10 -1.07
N GLU A 209 29.45 -5.02 -0.70
CA GLU A 209 28.78 -4.85 0.59
C GLU A 209 27.69 -5.90 0.83
N VAL A 210 26.95 -6.28 -0.20
CA VAL A 210 25.91 -7.32 -0.11
C VAL A 210 26.54 -8.68 0.21
N LEU A 211 27.65 -9.00 -0.44
CA LEU A 211 28.39 -10.25 -0.20
C LEU A 211 29.02 -10.26 1.22
N ASP A 212 29.64 -9.16 1.62
CA ASP A 212 30.25 -9.01 2.95
C ASP A 212 29.17 -9.14 4.05
N LYS A 213 27.98 -8.59 3.82
CA LYS A 213 26.80 -8.73 4.70
C LYS A 213 26.35 -10.19 4.84
N LEU A 214 26.23 -10.94 3.74
CA LEU A 214 25.86 -12.36 3.76
C LEU A 214 26.92 -13.22 4.46
N VAL A 215 28.20 -12.91 4.29
CA VAL A 215 29.29 -13.59 5.01
C VAL A 215 29.25 -13.25 6.50
N SER A 216 29.00 -12.01 6.88
CA SER A 216 28.90 -11.59 8.28
C SER A 216 27.73 -12.23 9.02
N LYS A 217 26.61 -12.42 8.33
CA LYS A 217 25.42 -13.15 8.82
C LYS A 217 25.64 -14.67 8.88
N LYS A 218 26.71 -15.18 8.29
CA LYS A 218 27.03 -16.60 8.09
C LYS A 218 26.09 -17.31 7.11
N ASP A 219 25.32 -16.59 6.33
CA ASP A 219 24.49 -17.12 5.26
C ASP A 219 25.32 -17.63 4.08
N LEU A 220 26.48 -17.04 3.88
CA LEU A 220 27.53 -17.52 2.97
C LEU A 220 28.85 -17.73 3.72
N TYR A 221 29.65 -18.70 3.24
CA TYR A 221 31.02 -18.92 3.67
C TYR A 221 31.98 -18.57 2.55
N GLN A 222 33.00 -17.72 2.81
CA GLN A 222 34.05 -17.42 1.86
C GLN A 222 35.23 -18.37 2.09
N ASN A 223 35.60 -19.16 1.08
CA ASN A 223 36.73 -20.07 1.13
C ASN A 223 38.07 -19.32 0.97
N PRO A 224 39.24 -19.96 1.24
CA PRO A 224 40.56 -19.32 1.10
C PRO A 224 40.90 -18.84 -0.31
N ARG A 225 40.17 -19.27 -1.35
CA ARG A 225 40.31 -18.81 -2.74
C ARG A 225 39.51 -17.56 -3.04
N GLY A 226 38.64 -17.14 -2.08
CA GLY A 226 37.75 -16.02 -2.22
C GLY A 226 36.36 -16.38 -2.79
N ASP A 227 36.08 -17.66 -3.07
CA ASP A 227 34.78 -18.10 -3.60
C ASP A 227 33.76 -18.21 -2.47
N TYR A 228 32.48 -18.02 -2.80
CA TYR A 228 31.37 -18.07 -1.85
C TYR A 228 30.60 -19.40 -1.96
N ILE A 229 30.30 -19.99 -0.81
CA ILE A 229 29.66 -21.30 -0.67
C ILE A 229 28.47 -21.13 0.27
N TYR A 230 27.32 -21.72 -0.09
CA TYR A 230 26.19 -21.86 0.83
C TYR A 230 26.47 -23.00 1.81
N PRO A 231 26.57 -22.74 3.13
CA PRO A 231 27.12 -23.72 4.07
C PRO A 231 26.10 -24.72 4.63
N TYR A 232 24.79 -24.60 4.26
CA TYR A 232 23.72 -25.39 4.85
C TYR A 232 23.19 -26.47 3.89
N ASP A 233 22.56 -27.53 4.46
CA ASP A 233 21.99 -28.64 3.67
C ASP A 233 20.59 -28.37 3.12
N ASP A 234 19.87 -27.41 3.70
CA ASP A 234 18.56 -27.00 3.22
C ASP A 234 18.60 -26.32 1.83
N ASN A 235 17.46 -26.13 1.23
CA ASN A 235 17.35 -25.46 -0.06
C ASN A 235 16.82 -24.02 0.13
N PRO A 236 17.64 -22.98 -0.06
CA PRO A 236 17.23 -21.59 0.13
C PRO A 236 16.07 -21.18 -0.78
N ALA A 237 15.91 -21.79 -1.97
CA ALA A 237 14.79 -21.52 -2.85
C ALA A 237 13.42 -21.89 -2.25
N MET A 238 13.38 -22.75 -1.23
CA MET A 238 12.13 -23.09 -0.52
C MET A 238 11.69 -22.01 0.46
N SER A 239 12.61 -21.15 0.87
CA SER A 239 12.34 -20.02 1.77
C SER A 239 12.21 -18.68 1.03
N HIS A 240 12.35 -18.65 -0.29
CA HIS A 240 12.21 -17.43 -1.10
C HIS A 240 11.10 -17.61 -2.11
N SER A 241 10.00 -16.86 -1.91
CA SER A 241 8.89 -16.84 -2.85
C SER A 241 9.22 -15.94 -4.05
N LEU A 242 8.78 -16.34 -5.26
CA LEU A 242 8.83 -15.46 -6.44
C LEU A 242 7.67 -14.45 -6.46
N ASP A 243 6.62 -14.70 -5.66
CA ASP A 243 5.42 -13.88 -5.60
C ASP A 243 5.42 -12.92 -4.41
N GLN A 244 6.39 -13.04 -3.49
CA GLN A 244 6.42 -12.32 -2.22
C GLN A 244 7.84 -11.94 -1.85
N LEU A 245 8.04 -10.69 -1.44
CA LEU A 245 9.35 -10.21 -0.98
C LEU A 245 9.61 -10.51 0.50
N SER A 246 8.57 -10.78 1.28
CA SER A 246 8.66 -11.08 2.71
C SER A 246 8.30 -12.54 2.99
N ASN A 247 9.15 -13.20 3.78
CA ASN A 247 8.89 -14.55 4.32
C ASN A 247 8.10 -14.52 5.64
N ASP A 248 7.52 -13.39 6.01
CA ASP A 248 6.83 -13.17 7.27
C ASP A 248 5.36 -13.65 7.19
N GLU A 249 5.20 -14.97 7.17
CA GLU A 249 3.92 -15.65 7.02
C GLU A 249 3.27 -16.00 8.36
N PHE A 250 1.99 -15.67 8.49
CA PHE A 250 1.13 -15.98 9.62
C PHE A 250 0.17 -17.13 9.31
N ARG A 251 0.02 -18.04 10.24
CA ARG A 251 -0.93 -19.16 10.15
C ARG A 251 -2.24 -18.80 10.83
N VAL A 252 -3.32 -18.75 10.08
CA VAL A 252 -4.69 -18.54 10.60
C VAL A 252 -5.28 -19.86 11.06
N MET A 253 -5.54 -19.98 12.36
CA MET A 253 -5.90 -21.24 13.03
C MET A 253 -7.30 -21.17 13.64
N ASN A 254 -8.12 -22.18 13.38
CA ASN A 254 -9.39 -22.41 14.07
C ASN A 254 -9.34 -23.73 14.81
N ASN A 255 -9.38 -23.70 16.15
CA ASN A 255 -9.34 -24.89 17.01
C ASN A 255 -8.22 -25.88 16.63
N GLY A 256 -7.00 -25.37 16.37
CA GLY A 256 -5.84 -26.16 15.99
C GLY A 256 -5.81 -26.61 14.52
N LYS A 257 -6.82 -26.27 13.72
CA LYS A 257 -6.86 -26.53 12.28
C LYS A 257 -6.42 -25.29 11.51
N LEU A 258 -5.46 -25.46 10.60
CA LEU A 258 -5.03 -24.39 9.67
C LEU A 258 -6.16 -24.08 8.69
N LEU A 259 -6.58 -22.82 8.62
CA LEU A 259 -7.55 -22.33 7.64
C LEU A 259 -6.86 -21.76 6.42
N GLU A 260 -5.86 -20.86 6.63
CA GLU A 260 -5.11 -20.22 5.57
C GLU A 260 -3.80 -19.63 6.09
N VAL A 261 -2.94 -19.18 5.17
CA VAL A 261 -1.69 -18.47 5.45
C VAL A 261 -1.81 -17.05 4.90
N MET A 262 -1.32 -16.07 5.66
CA MET A 262 -1.35 -14.64 5.31
C MET A 262 0.01 -14.00 5.60
N GLU A 263 0.40 -13.00 4.82
CA GLU A 263 1.56 -12.15 5.12
C GLU A 263 1.26 -11.15 6.26
N ARG A 264 2.29 -10.65 6.94
CA ARG A 264 2.15 -9.65 8.01
C ARG A 264 1.32 -8.45 7.60
N SER A 265 1.61 -7.83 6.47
CA SER A 265 0.88 -6.68 5.94
C SER A 265 -0.61 -6.99 5.72
N GLN A 266 -0.94 -8.20 5.29
CA GLN A 266 -2.31 -8.66 5.12
C GLN A 266 -2.98 -8.93 6.48
N VAL A 267 -2.27 -9.49 7.47
CA VAL A 267 -2.79 -9.69 8.83
C VAL A 267 -3.20 -8.36 9.45
N TYR A 268 -2.38 -7.33 9.30
CA TYR A 268 -2.70 -5.99 9.81
C TYR A 268 -3.95 -5.40 9.15
N ARG A 269 -4.12 -5.62 7.84
CA ARG A 269 -5.29 -5.10 7.10
C ARG A 269 -6.55 -5.93 7.27
N GLU A 270 -6.44 -7.26 7.30
CA GLU A 270 -7.60 -8.15 7.16
C GLU A 270 -7.84 -9.06 8.36
N ALA A 271 -6.79 -9.40 9.14
CA ALA A 271 -6.84 -10.38 10.21
C ALA A 271 -6.36 -9.84 11.56
N HIS A 272 -6.48 -8.54 11.80
CA HIS A 272 -6.26 -7.92 13.10
C HIS A 272 -7.26 -8.41 14.14
N GLU A 273 -6.99 -8.23 15.42
CA GLU A 273 -7.91 -8.63 16.49
C GLU A 273 -9.29 -7.98 16.32
N GLY A 274 -10.34 -8.78 16.41
CA GLY A 274 -11.73 -8.38 16.18
C GLY A 274 -12.14 -8.30 14.70
N ALA A 275 -11.24 -8.57 13.74
CA ALA A 275 -11.57 -8.64 12.31
C ALA A 275 -12.52 -9.80 11.99
N ILE A 276 -13.27 -9.67 10.89
CA ILE A 276 -14.13 -10.71 10.36
C ILE A 276 -13.53 -11.25 9.07
N LEU A 277 -13.16 -12.53 9.10
CA LEU A 277 -12.68 -13.28 7.94
C LEU A 277 -13.81 -14.12 7.35
N ILE A 278 -13.75 -14.35 6.05
CA ILE A 278 -14.63 -15.27 5.34
C ILE A 278 -13.79 -16.37 4.71
N ASN A 279 -14.08 -17.62 5.06
CA ASN A 279 -13.42 -18.78 4.48
C ASN A 279 -14.47 -19.84 4.11
N LYS A 280 -14.52 -20.24 2.82
CA LYS A 280 -15.49 -21.22 2.27
C LYS A 280 -16.96 -20.91 2.57
N GLY A 281 -17.30 -19.62 2.61
CA GLY A 281 -18.65 -19.17 2.89
C GLY A 281 -19.01 -19.17 4.38
N GLU A 282 -18.09 -19.50 5.27
CA GLU A 282 -18.24 -19.39 6.71
C GLU A 282 -17.50 -18.15 7.22
N THR A 283 -18.09 -17.47 8.20
CA THR A 283 -17.50 -16.29 8.83
C THR A 283 -16.80 -16.66 10.12
N TYR A 284 -15.63 -16.04 10.32
CA TYR A 284 -14.77 -16.23 11.48
C TYR A 284 -14.41 -14.88 12.06
N GLN A 285 -14.40 -14.77 13.38
CA GLN A 285 -13.86 -13.61 14.07
C GLN A 285 -12.44 -13.90 14.53
N VAL A 286 -11.55 -12.94 14.37
CA VAL A 286 -10.19 -13.02 14.92
C VAL A 286 -10.25 -12.75 16.41
N ASP A 287 -9.83 -13.74 17.21
CA ASP A 287 -9.82 -13.68 18.66
C ASP A 287 -8.50 -13.11 19.19
N SER A 288 -7.37 -13.44 18.54
CA SER A 288 -6.06 -12.94 18.93
C SER A 288 -5.04 -13.07 17.79
N VAL A 289 -4.08 -12.16 17.78
CA VAL A 289 -2.91 -12.15 16.88
C VAL A 289 -1.64 -12.25 17.72
N ASN A 290 -0.82 -13.27 17.47
CA ASN A 290 0.49 -13.40 18.08
C ASN A 290 1.57 -13.10 17.05
N LEU A 291 2.12 -11.90 17.11
CA LEU A 291 3.12 -11.40 16.16
C LEU A 291 4.47 -12.12 16.28
N ALA A 292 4.82 -12.60 17.49
CA ALA A 292 6.11 -13.26 17.72
C ALA A 292 6.14 -14.71 17.24
N SER A 293 5.01 -15.42 17.37
CA SER A 293 4.89 -16.82 16.93
C SER A 293 4.21 -17.00 15.58
N HIS A 294 3.80 -15.90 14.92
CA HIS A 294 3.15 -15.85 13.61
C HIS A 294 1.86 -16.68 13.54
N PHE A 295 1.01 -16.53 14.56
CA PHE A 295 -0.29 -17.18 14.60
C PHE A 295 -1.42 -16.17 14.75
N VAL A 296 -2.50 -16.43 14.02
CA VAL A 296 -3.80 -15.75 14.17
C VAL A 296 -4.81 -16.80 14.60
N ASN A 297 -5.41 -16.64 15.78
CA ASN A 297 -6.45 -17.53 16.24
C ASN A 297 -7.82 -16.95 15.92
N VAL A 298 -8.70 -17.78 15.38
CA VAL A 298 -10.05 -17.38 14.99
C VAL A 298 -11.08 -18.36 15.52
N SER A 299 -12.27 -17.86 15.80
CA SER A 299 -13.45 -18.64 16.14
C SER A 299 -14.57 -18.43 15.11
N LYS A 300 -15.36 -19.48 14.86
CA LYS A 300 -16.51 -19.37 13.96
C LYS A 300 -17.55 -18.44 14.57
N ASN A 301 -17.96 -17.42 13.81
CA ASN A 301 -18.94 -16.42 14.24
C ASN A 301 -19.83 -16.06 13.05
N THR A 302 -21.16 -16.11 13.23
CA THR A 302 -22.12 -15.74 12.19
C THR A 302 -22.55 -14.29 12.39
N VAL A 303 -22.04 -13.41 11.52
CA VAL A 303 -22.31 -11.97 11.56
C VAL A 303 -22.70 -11.46 10.18
N ASP A 304 -23.40 -10.34 10.14
CA ASP A 304 -23.86 -9.65 8.92
C ASP A 304 -23.08 -8.35 8.62
N TYR A 305 -21.95 -8.15 9.32
CA TYR A 305 -21.06 -7.00 9.13
C TYR A 305 -19.67 -7.45 8.72
N HIS A 306 -18.90 -6.52 8.19
CA HIS A 306 -17.47 -6.69 7.92
C HIS A 306 -16.64 -5.63 8.63
N THR A 307 -15.32 -5.82 8.65
CA THR A 307 -14.36 -4.90 9.25
C THR A 307 -13.52 -4.21 8.19
N MET A 308 -13.11 -2.97 8.48
CA MET A 308 -12.23 -2.15 7.65
C MET A 308 -11.30 -1.37 8.58
N VAL A 309 -9.99 -1.48 8.36
CA VAL A 309 -8.99 -0.74 9.14
C VAL A 309 -8.85 0.70 8.69
N LEU A 310 -8.33 1.53 9.60
CA LEU A 310 -7.83 2.87 9.34
C LEU A 310 -6.35 2.90 9.70
N ASN A 311 -5.54 3.49 8.84
CA ASN A 311 -4.11 3.66 9.07
C ASN A 311 -3.66 5.10 8.80
N LYS A 312 -2.54 5.46 9.37
CA LYS A 312 -1.76 6.67 9.07
C LYS A 312 -0.44 6.24 8.44
N VAL A 313 0.08 7.05 7.57
CA VAL A 313 1.36 6.83 6.92
C VAL A 313 2.28 7.98 7.27
N HIS A 314 3.51 7.67 7.67
CA HIS A 314 4.61 8.61 7.82
C HIS A 314 5.73 8.21 6.86
N ILE A 315 6.41 9.21 6.28
CA ILE A 315 7.50 8.99 5.34
C ILE A 315 8.68 9.85 5.79
N ASN A 316 9.87 9.27 5.78
CA ASN A 316 11.14 9.99 5.91
C ASN A 316 11.97 9.78 4.64
N ILE A 317 12.63 10.83 4.16
CA ILE A 317 13.53 10.75 3.00
C ILE A 317 14.91 10.34 3.49
N GLU A 318 15.30 9.10 3.22
CA GLU A 318 16.61 8.59 3.62
C GLU A 318 17.73 9.08 2.68
N LYS A 319 17.46 9.05 1.35
CA LYS A 319 18.45 9.46 0.34
C LYS A 319 17.76 9.98 -0.92
N LYS A 320 18.20 11.14 -1.42
CA LYS A 320 17.81 11.66 -2.75
C LYS A 320 18.75 11.04 -3.79
N LEU A 321 18.20 10.27 -4.74
CA LEU A 321 18.99 9.59 -5.78
C LEU A 321 19.03 10.38 -7.08
N SER A 322 17.91 11.01 -7.47
CA SER A 322 17.84 11.84 -8.67
C SER A 322 16.78 12.93 -8.56
N LYS A 323 16.97 13.95 -9.40
CA LYS A 323 16.03 15.03 -9.61
C LYS A 323 15.84 15.23 -11.11
N THR A 324 14.63 15.03 -11.57
CA THR A 324 14.27 15.21 -12.98
C THR A 324 13.49 16.52 -13.13
N LYS A 325 13.92 17.34 -14.06
CA LYS A 325 13.21 18.58 -14.43
C LYS A 325 12.46 18.37 -15.73
N TYR A 326 11.19 18.73 -15.73
CA TYR A 326 10.33 18.84 -16.91
C TYR A 326 9.86 20.27 -17.03
N GLY A 327 10.57 21.10 -17.81
CA GLY A 327 10.41 22.53 -17.73
C GLY A 327 10.76 23.06 -16.33
N ASN A 328 9.81 23.74 -15.69
CA ASN A 328 9.99 24.21 -14.31
C ASN A 328 9.48 23.23 -13.23
N LEU A 329 8.84 22.13 -13.62
CA LEU A 329 8.40 21.09 -12.69
C LEU A 329 9.60 20.22 -12.27
N LYS A 330 9.76 20.02 -10.99
CA LYS A 330 10.82 19.18 -10.40
C LYS A 330 10.20 17.95 -9.79
N ILE A 331 10.68 16.76 -10.20
CA ILE A 331 10.33 15.48 -9.63
C ILE A 331 11.59 14.90 -8.98
N HIS A 332 11.51 14.56 -7.73
CA HIS A 332 12.56 13.90 -6.99
C HIS A 332 12.29 12.40 -6.94
N PHE A 333 13.37 11.62 -6.87
CA PHE A 333 13.32 10.18 -6.68
C PHE A 333 14.42 9.77 -5.68
N GLY A 334 14.11 8.83 -4.80
CA GLY A 334 15.07 8.40 -3.79
C GLY A 334 14.58 7.26 -2.90
N GLU A 335 15.37 7.00 -1.86
CA GLU A 335 15.07 6.02 -0.83
C GLU A 335 14.24 6.67 0.28
N LEU A 336 13.23 5.94 0.71
CA LEU A 336 12.26 6.38 1.70
C LEU A 336 12.14 5.33 2.81
N THR A 337 11.94 5.78 4.03
CA THR A 337 11.40 4.93 5.09
C THR A 337 9.91 5.24 5.25
N VAL A 338 9.08 4.23 5.10
CA VAL A 338 7.63 4.31 5.25
C VAL A 338 7.24 3.61 6.53
N GLU A 339 6.41 4.27 7.32
CA GLU A 339 5.83 3.74 8.54
C GLU A 339 4.31 3.81 8.46
N GLU A 340 3.64 2.64 8.57
CA GLU A 340 2.18 2.51 8.54
C GLU A 340 1.66 2.15 9.94
N ASP A 341 0.91 3.06 10.55
CA ASP A 341 0.28 2.88 11.85
C ASP A 341 -1.20 2.51 11.68
N TYR A 342 -1.55 1.26 12.01
CA TYR A 342 -2.92 0.73 11.98
C TYR A 342 -3.59 0.93 13.34
N TYR A 343 -4.15 2.09 13.57
CA TYR A 343 -4.59 2.55 14.89
C TYR A 343 -6.05 2.25 15.23
N ARG A 344 -6.89 1.93 14.23
CA ARG A 344 -8.33 1.74 14.43
C ARG A 344 -8.97 0.89 13.35
N TYR A 345 -10.10 0.22 13.66
CA TYR A 345 -10.96 -0.39 12.66
C TYR A 345 -12.43 -0.02 12.86
N LYS A 346 -13.19 -0.09 11.76
CA LYS A 346 -14.63 0.10 11.71
C LYS A 346 -15.33 -1.22 11.49
N LYS A 347 -16.48 -1.41 12.16
CA LYS A 347 -17.46 -2.43 11.78
C LYS A 347 -18.46 -1.81 10.82
N MET A 348 -18.65 -2.44 9.66
CA MET A 348 -19.46 -1.94 8.57
C MET A 348 -20.60 -2.91 8.26
N HIS A 349 -21.85 -2.44 8.31
CA HIS A 349 -23.00 -3.15 7.78
C HIS A 349 -23.38 -2.49 6.45
N PHE A 350 -23.12 -3.16 5.32
CA PHE A 350 -23.06 -2.55 3.98
C PHE A 350 -22.15 -1.29 3.99
N SER A 351 -22.70 -0.11 3.69
CA SER A 351 -21.97 1.17 3.71
C SER A 351 -22.05 1.92 5.04
N LYS A 352 -22.82 1.41 6.03
CA LYS A 352 -23.04 2.08 7.31
C LYS A 352 -22.04 1.63 8.37
N VAL A 353 -21.37 2.57 8.99
CA VAL A 353 -20.52 2.32 10.17
C VAL A 353 -21.42 2.02 11.37
N ILE A 354 -21.25 0.84 11.98
CA ILE A 354 -21.99 0.40 13.17
C ILE A 354 -21.16 0.41 14.44
N GLY A 355 -19.84 0.59 14.33
CA GLY A 355 -18.92 0.71 15.45
C GLY A 355 -17.51 1.03 15.01
N GLN A 356 -16.72 1.61 15.93
CA GLN A 356 -15.29 1.89 15.73
C GLN A 356 -14.52 1.43 16.96
N PHE A 357 -13.34 0.83 16.77
CA PHE A 357 -12.53 0.22 17.81
C PHE A 357 -11.07 0.54 17.57
N ASN A 358 -10.33 0.82 18.63
CA ASN A 358 -8.89 1.05 18.54
C ASN A 358 -8.16 -0.29 18.30
N LEU A 359 -7.03 -0.21 17.63
CA LEU A 359 -6.07 -1.29 17.47
C LEU A 359 -4.79 -0.93 18.24
N ASP A 360 -4.16 -1.94 18.80
CA ASP A 360 -2.87 -1.85 19.47
C ASP A 360 -1.89 -2.77 18.74
N LEU A 361 -1.47 -2.29 17.54
CA LEU A 361 -0.51 -2.97 16.69
C LEU A 361 0.74 -2.10 16.58
N PRO A 362 1.96 -2.67 16.66
CA PRO A 362 3.16 -1.90 16.38
C PRO A 362 3.15 -1.43 14.92
N PRO A 363 3.67 -0.23 14.61
CA PRO A 363 3.73 0.24 13.25
C PRO A 363 4.49 -0.72 12.31
N LEU A 364 4.04 -0.83 11.07
CA LEU A 364 4.79 -1.51 10.00
C LEU A 364 5.78 -0.53 9.40
N LYS A 365 7.08 -0.79 9.57
CA LYS A 365 8.15 0.05 9.06
C LYS A 365 8.97 -0.70 8.04
N PHE A 366 9.16 -0.09 6.86
CA PHE A 366 9.98 -0.67 5.79
C PHE A 366 10.66 0.41 4.96
N ARG A 367 11.84 0.09 4.41
CA ARG A 367 12.55 0.94 3.46
C ARG A 367 12.10 0.62 2.05
N THR A 368 11.91 1.67 1.24
CA THR A 368 11.50 1.51 -0.16
C THR A 368 12.05 2.64 -1.03
N LYS A 369 11.68 2.63 -2.30
CA LYS A 369 11.96 3.72 -3.24
C LYS A 369 10.69 4.44 -3.60
N GLY A 370 10.78 5.73 -3.85
CA GLY A 370 9.64 6.55 -4.22
C GLY A 370 10.03 7.83 -4.95
N LEU A 371 9.02 8.40 -5.62
CA LEU A 371 9.11 9.72 -6.20
C LEU A 371 8.28 10.71 -5.38
N TRP A 372 8.68 11.99 -5.41
CA TRP A 372 7.91 13.05 -4.80
C TRP A 372 8.08 14.38 -5.54
N PHE A 373 7.10 15.24 -5.34
CA PHE A 373 7.14 16.62 -5.81
C PHE A 373 6.52 17.55 -4.77
N THR A 374 6.99 18.79 -4.76
CA THR A 374 6.50 19.81 -3.84
C THR A 374 5.51 20.75 -4.54
N VAL A 375 4.58 21.30 -3.76
CA VAL A 375 3.60 22.29 -4.21
C VAL A 375 3.83 23.59 -3.43
N PRO A 376 4.22 24.69 -4.13
CA PRO A 376 4.61 25.93 -3.47
C PRO A 376 3.47 26.58 -2.68
N ARG A 377 3.82 27.31 -1.64
CA ARG A 377 2.88 28.07 -0.79
C ARG A 377 2.01 29.06 -1.58
N GLU A 378 2.50 29.57 -2.72
CA GLU A 378 1.71 30.41 -3.63
C GLU A 378 0.42 29.71 -4.10
N VAL A 379 0.49 28.42 -4.43
CA VAL A 379 -0.69 27.63 -4.85
C VAL A 379 -1.69 27.51 -3.71
N LYS A 380 -1.22 27.32 -2.48
CA LYS A 380 -2.06 27.32 -1.28
C LYS A 380 -2.79 28.64 -1.13
N ASN A 381 -2.06 29.74 -1.13
CA ASN A 381 -2.63 31.09 -0.99
C ASN A 381 -3.68 31.39 -2.08
N ASN A 382 -3.40 31.03 -3.33
CA ASN A 382 -4.33 31.22 -4.44
C ASN A 382 -5.62 30.41 -4.28
N LEU A 383 -5.52 29.17 -3.78
CA LEU A 383 -6.69 28.32 -3.53
C LEU A 383 -7.52 28.84 -2.35
N GLU A 384 -6.89 29.25 -1.26
CA GLU A 384 -7.57 29.85 -0.10
C GLU A 384 -8.28 31.17 -0.46
N ASP A 385 -7.70 31.94 -1.39
CA ASP A 385 -8.35 33.14 -1.92
C ASP A 385 -9.53 32.85 -2.86
N LEU A 386 -9.43 31.81 -3.70
CA LEU A 386 -10.49 31.41 -4.63
C LEU A 386 -11.70 30.79 -3.90
N TYR A 387 -11.47 30.10 -2.80
CA TYR A 387 -12.50 29.34 -2.05
C TYR A 387 -12.65 29.88 -0.62
N LYS A 388 -12.69 31.20 -0.47
CA LYS A 388 -12.85 31.88 0.84
C LYS A 388 -14.06 31.33 1.60
N GLY A 389 -13.81 30.79 2.80
CA GLY A 389 -14.83 30.26 3.69
C GLY A 389 -15.05 28.75 3.57
N GLU A 390 -14.35 28.08 2.67
CA GLU A 390 -14.25 26.60 2.66
C GLU A 390 -13.02 26.17 3.45
N GLU A 391 -13.16 25.13 4.27
CA GLU A 391 -12.08 24.58 5.09
C GLU A 391 -11.31 23.51 4.32
N GLU A 392 -10.03 23.31 4.63
CA GLU A 392 -9.18 22.22 4.11
C GLU A 392 -9.14 22.10 2.57
N VAL A 393 -9.30 23.22 1.83
CA VAL A 393 -9.35 23.23 0.36
C VAL A 393 -8.03 22.77 -0.25
N PHE A 394 -6.92 23.31 0.27
CA PHE A 394 -5.58 22.97 -0.23
C PHE A 394 -5.23 21.52 0.06
N GLU A 395 -5.46 21.08 1.30
CA GLU A 395 -5.28 19.71 1.76
C GLU A 395 -6.09 18.72 0.91
N GLY A 396 -7.36 19.03 0.71
CA GLY A 396 -8.24 18.24 -0.14
C GLY A 396 -7.83 18.23 -1.61
N GLY A 397 -7.17 19.31 -2.08
CA GLY A 397 -6.58 19.40 -3.40
C GLY A 397 -5.35 18.50 -3.58
N LEU A 398 -4.42 18.51 -2.60
CA LEU A 398 -3.24 17.65 -2.56
C LEU A 398 -3.62 16.18 -2.50
N HIS A 399 -4.50 15.84 -1.56
CA HIS A 399 -5.00 14.47 -1.35
C HIS A 399 -5.73 13.93 -2.58
N GLY A 400 -6.53 14.77 -3.24
CA GLY A 400 -7.16 14.41 -4.51
C GLY A 400 -6.15 14.21 -5.65
N ALA A 401 -5.06 15.00 -5.70
CA ALA A 401 -3.99 14.85 -6.70
C ALA A 401 -3.23 13.53 -6.50
N GLU A 402 -2.87 13.19 -5.26
CA GLU A 402 -2.28 11.89 -4.90
C GLU A 402 -3.18 10.74 -5.38
N HIS A 403 -4.45 10.73 -4.97
CA HIS A 403 -5.40 9.67 -5.35
C HIS A 403 -5.58 9.52 -6.86
N ALA A 404 -5.67 10.63 -7.58
CA ALA A 404 -5.89 10.62 -9.02
C ALA A 404 -4.66 10.13 -9.79
N LEU A 405 -3.44 10.55 -9.37
CA LEU A 405 -2.19 10.08 -9.94
C LEU A 405 -2.02 8.57 -9.71
N ILE A 406 -2.15 8.10 -8.48
CA ILE A 406 -2.09 6.66 -8.14
C ILE A 406 -3.17 5.88 -8.89
N GLY A 407 -4.37 6.43 -9.04
CA GLY A 407 -5.48 5.78 -9.72
C GLY A 407 -5.23 5.50 -11.21
N LEU A 408 -4.45 6.34 -11.90
CA LEU A 408 -4.07 6.16 -13.30
C LEU A 408 -2.64 5.63 -13.50
N PHE A 409 -1.90 5.42 -12.43
CA PHE A 409 -0.52 4.93 -12.49
C PHE A 409 -0.38 3.63 -13.33
N PRO A 410 -1.25 2.60 -13.15
CA PRO A 410 -1.18 1.38 -13.94
C PRO A 410 -1.41 1.56 -15.44
N LEU A 411 -1.89 2.72 -15.88
CA LEU A 411 -2.04 3.04 -17.30
C LEU A 411 -0.69 3.28 -17.98
N HIS A 412 0.30 3.74 -17.24
CA HIS A 412 1.61 4.19 -17.73
C HIS A 412 2.76 3.29 -17.29
N VAL A 413 2.60 2.59 -16.16
CA VAL A 413 3.62 1.75 -15.54
C VAL A 413 3.00 0.40 -15.18
N MET A 414 3.65 -0.70 -15.56
CA MET A 414 3.15 -2.05 -15.26
C MET A 414 3.13 -2.30 -13.74
N CYS A 415 1.99 -2.16 -13.13
CA CYS A 415 1.78 -2.44 -11.72
C CYS A 415 0.30 -2.68 -11.42
N ASP A 416 0.03 -3.38 -10.31
CA ASP A 416 -1.28 -3.37 -9.66
C ASP A 416 -1.41 -2.10 -8.79
N ARG A 417 -2.64 -1.69 -8.52
CA ARG A 417 -2.91 -0.58 -7.61
C ARG A 417 -2.40 -0.84 -6.18
N PHE A 418 -2.19 -2.12 -5.81
CA PHE A 418 -1.65 -2.51 -4.51
C PHE A 418 -0.12 -2.48 -4.44
N ASP A 419 0.55 -2.35 -5.58
CA ASP A 419 2.00 -2.29 -5.65
C ASP A 419 2.56 -0.90 -5.34
N ILE A 420 1.69 0.11 -5.24
CA ILE A 420 2.06 1.50 -4.96
C ILE A 420 1.27 2.07 -3.79
N GLY A 421 1.95 2.88 -2.98
CA GLY A 421 1.37 3.69 -1.92
C GLY A 421 1.59 5.18 -2.17
N GLY A 422 0.97 6.02 -1.37
CA GLY A 422 1.16 7.46 -1.43
C GLY A 422 0.90 8.14 -0.10
N LEU A 423 1.38 9.37 -0.03
CA LEU A 423 1.14 10.32 1.06
C LEU A 423 1.11 11.74 0.49
N SER A 424 0.13 12.51 0.89
CA SER A 424 0.09 13.95 0.67
C SER A 424 0.03 14.68 1.99
N THR A 425 0.85 15.70 2.14
CA THR A 425 0.93 16.52 3.35
C THR A 425 1.06 17.99 3.02
N ASN A 426 0.49 18.85 3.89
CA ASN A 426 0.59 20.32 3.77
C ASN A 426 1.99 20.84 4.03
N TYR A 427 2.75 20.10 4.80
CA TYR A 427 4.11 20.40 5.18
C TYR A 427 4.81 19.07 5.46
N HIS A 428 6.01 18.92 4.94
CA HIS A 428 6.88 17.78 5.20
C HIS A 428 8.24 18.28 5.68
N GLU A 429 8.75 17.70 6.74
CA GLU A 429 9.97 18.17 7.41
C GLU A 429 11.19 18.16 6.50
N ASP A 430 11.42 17.06 5.74
CA ASP A 430 12.58 16.93 4.85
C ASP A 430 12.53 17.82 3.60
N THR A 431 11.34 18.28 3.18
CA THR A 431 11.17 19.13 2.00
C THR A 431 10.86 20.56 2.33
N GLN A 432 10.44 20.86 3.57
CA GLN A 432 10.01 22.16 4.08
C GLN A 432 8.82 22.77 3.29
N GLU A 433 8.09 21.94 2.53
CA GLU A 433 6.99 22.34 1.67
C GLU A 433 5.86 21.31 1.68
N ALA A 434 4.71 21.71 1.16
CA ALA A 434 3.64 20.75 0.88
C ALA A 434 4.11 19.74 -0.16
N THR A 435 3.99 18.46 0.13
CA THR A 435 4.59 17.39 -0.66
C THR A 435 3.61 16.28 -0.95
N VAL A 436 3.71 15.72 -2.15
CA VAL A 436 3.04 14.49 -2.55
C VAL A 436 4.09 13.43 -2.84
N PHE A 437 4.01 12.31 -2.14
CA PHE A 437 4.84 11.12 -2.33
C PHE A 437 4.05 10.04 -3.04
N ILE A 438 4.72 9.28 -3.90
CA ILE A 438 4.26 8.00 -4.45
C ILE A 438 5.42 7.03 -4.33
N TYR A 439 5.20 5.87 -3.70
CA TYR A 439 6.25 4.92 -3.37
C TYR A 439 5.88 3.49 -3.73
N ASP A 440 6.88 2.65 -3.97
CA ASP A 440 6.73 1.22 -4.16
C ASP A 440 6.27 0.59 -2.83
N ALA A 441 5.16 -0.15 -2.82
CA ALA A 441 4.61 -0.74 -1.59
C ALA A 441 5.38 -2.00 -1.11
N TYR A 442 6.60 -2.18 -1.59
CA TYR A 442 7.47 -3.32 -1.31
C TYR A 442 8.81 -2.87 -0.72
N GLU A 443 9.31 -3.65 0.23
CA GLU A 443 10.60 -3.41 0.85
C GLU A 443 11.74 -3.46 -0.19
N GLY A 444 12.62 -2.46 -0.15
CA GLY A 444 13.69 -2.26 -1.13
C GLY A 444 13.25 -1.64 -2.46
N GLY A 445 11.95 -1.55 -2.73
CA GLY A 445 11.39 -1.10 -3.99
C GLY A 445 11.53 -2.15 -5.12
N ILE A 446 10.70 -2.05 -6.14
CA ILE A 446 10.71 -2.97 -7.31
C ILE A 446 10.83 -2.22 -8.64
N GLY A 447 11.14 -0.92 -8.61
CA GLY A 447 11.44 -0.08 -9.77
C GLY A 447 10.22 0.57 -10.43
N ILE A 448 9.03 0.42 -9.86
CA ILE A 448 7.77 1.00 -10.37
C ILE A 448 7.85 2.52 -10.37
N THR A 449 8.17 3.13 -9.23
CA THR A 449 8.25 4.59 -9.10
C THR A 449 9.44 5.18 -9.82
N GLN A 450 10.55 4.45 -9.94
CA GLN A 450 11.68 4.84 -10.76
C GLN A 450 11.26 4.98 -12.24
N LYS A 451 10.54 3.98 -12.76
CA LYS A 451 10.02 4.02 -14.13
C LYS A 451 8.99 5.11 -14.34
N ALA A 452 8.19 5.39 -13.32
CA ALA A 452 7.18 6.43 -13.37
C ALA A 452 7.77 7.83 -13.56
N VAL A 453 8.99 8.09 -13.08
CA VAL A 453 9.69 9.37 -13.34
C VAL A 453 9.79 9.61 -14.84
N ASP A 454 10.14 8.62 -15.66
CA ASP A 454 10.30 8.76 -17.11
C ASP A 454 8.98 9.13 -17.83
N VAL A 455 7.85 8.65 -17.30
CA VAL A 455 6.52 8.81 -17.90
C VAL A 455 5.63 9.78 -17.14
N PHE A 456 6.19 10.51 -16.18
CA PHE A 456 5.43 11.36 -15.26
C PHE A 456 4.60 12.43 -15.96
N VAL A 457 5.13 13.00 -17.04
CA VAL A 457 4.43 14.02 -17.83
C VAL A 457 3.15 13.47 -18.47
N ASP A 458 3.20 12.23 -18.98
CA ASP A 458 2.05 11.58 -19.60
C ASP A 458 1.03 11.15 -18.54
N LEU A 459 1.49 10.66 -17.39
CA LEU A 459 0.66 10.37 -16.24
C LEU A 459 -0.08 11.62 -15.75
N LEU A 460 0.64 12.74 -15.58
CA LEU A 460 0.06 14.01 -15.15
C LEU A 460 -1.00 14.54 -16.12
N LYS A 461 -0.73 14.49 -17.43
CA LYS A 461 -1.68 14.92 -18.48
C LYS A 461 -2.93 14.04 -18.48
N SER A 462 -2.76 12.73 -18.43
CA SER A 462 -3.88 11.77 -18.40
C SER A 462 -4.75 11.97 -17.15
N THR A 463 -4.12 12.25 -16.01
CA THR A 463 -4.80 12.50 -14.73
C THR A 463 -5.59 13.79 -14.77
N ARG A 464 -5.01 14.87 -15.27
CA ARG A 464 -5.70 16.15 -15.49
C ARG A 464 -6.92 15.97 -16.40
N ASP A 465 -6.76 15.29 -17.53
CA ASP A 465 -7.82 15.08 -18.51
C ASP A 465 -8.93 14.18 -17.97
N LEU A 466 -8.61 13.20 -17.11
CA LEU A 466 -9.60 12.42 -16.36
C LEU A 466 -10.49 13.33 -15.49
N LEU A 467 -9.89 14.21 -14.69
CA LEU A 467 -10.64 15.12 -13.83
C LEU A 467 -11.53 16.07 -14.64
N LYS A 468 -10.96 16.67 -15.68
CA LYS A 468 -11.68 17.61 -16.58
C LYS A 468 -12.88 16.96 -17.25
N ASN A 469 -12.77 15.70 -17.65
CA ASN A 469 -13.83 14.95 -18.33
C ASN A 469 -14.83 14.29 -17.37
N CYS A 470 -14.59 14.33 -16.07
CA CYS A 470 -15.51 13.78 -15.07
C CYS A 470 -16.60 14.79 -14.70
N ASN A 471 -17.87 14.44 -14.94
CA ASN A 471 -19.02 15.33 -14.73
C ASN A 471 -19.49 15.45 -13.26
N CYS A 472 -18.78 14.83 -12.28
CA CYS A 472 -19.15 14.97 -10.88
C CYS A 472 -18.78 16.37 -10.35
N HIS A 473 -19.46 16.84 -9.30
CA HIS A 473 -19.24 18.16 -8.71
C HIS A 473 -18.09 18.13 -7.69
N ASP A 474 -18.18 17.24 -6.68
CA ASP A 474 -17.33 17.27 -5.49
C ASP A 474 -16.26 16.16 -5.47
N GLY A 475 -16.19 15.36 -6.52
CA GLY A 475 -15.38 14.16 -6.62
C GLY A 475 -16.22 12.88 -6.63
N CYS A 476 -15.65 11.81 -7.15
CA CYS A 476 -16.28 10.49 -7.19
C CYS A 476 -15.22 9.40 -7.36
N PRO A 477 -15.59 8.11 -7.19
CA PRO A 477 -14.65 7.00 -7.38
C PRO A 477 -13.98 6.97 -8.77
N SER A 478 -14.63 7.55 -9.80
CA SER A 478 -14.05 7.63 -11.15
C SER A 478 -13.01 8.74 -11.33
N CYS A 479 -12.74 9.58 -10.32
CA CYS A 479 -11.77 10.68 -10.44
C CYS A 479 -10.82 10.78 -9.25
N ILE A 480 -11.28 11.17 -8.05
CA ILE A 480 -10.39 11.44 -6.90
C ILE A 480 -10.61 10.55 -5.68
N TYR A 481 -11.68 9.75 -5.63
CA TYR A 481 -11.88 8.85 -4.48
C TYR A 481 -11.04 7.59 -4.63
N SER A 482 -10.37 7.18 -3.55
CA SER A 482 -9.60 5.95 -3.46
C SER A 482 -10.28 4.95 -2.53
N PRO A 483 -10.46 3.68 -2.93
CA PRO A 483 -10.96 2.63 -2.03
C PRO A 483 -9.94 2.22 -0.97
N LYS A 484 -8.68 2.66 -1.09
CA LYS A 484 -7.58 2.36 -0.17
C LYS A 484 -7.27 3.50 0.80
N CYS A 485 -8.00 4.61 0.74
CA CYS A 485 -7.71 5.76 1.57
C CYS A 485 -7.88 5.44 3.06
N GLY A 486 -6.81 5.56 3.84
CA GLY A 486 -6.81 5.40 5.29
C GLY A 486 -7.62 6.46 6.03
N ASN A 487 -7.90 7.61 5.38
CA ASN A 487 -8.62 8.75 5.93
C ASN A 487 -10.08 8.83 5.46
N ASP A 488 -10.69 7.73 4.96
CA ASP A 488 -12.09 7.74 4.52
C ASP A 488 -12.38 8.72 3.37
N ASN A 489 -11.38 9.01 2.53
CA ASN A 489 -11.44 10.01 1.47
C ASN A 489 -11.75 11.44 1.97
N LYS A 490 -11.15 11.84 3.09
CA LYS A 490 -11.31 13.18 3.68
C LYS A 490 -9.95 13.73 4.16
N PRO A 491 -9.71 15.03 3.94
CA PRO A 491 -10.48 15.93 3.07
C PRO A 491 -10.25 15.61 1.59
N LEU A 492 -11.18 15.92 0.71
CA LEU A 492 -11.03 15.90 -0.75
C LEU A 492 -11.73 17.08 -1.39
N HIS A 493 -11.06 17.74 -2.35
CA HIS A 493 -11.62 18.89 -3.06
C HIS A 493 -11.30 18.85 -4.55
N LYS A 494 -12.25 18.44 -5.39
CA LYS A 494 -12.03 18.18 -6.83
C LYS A 494 -11.47 19.37 -7.59
N LYS A 495 -12.02 20.57 -7.40
CA LYS A 495 -11.59 21.75 -8.13
C LYS A 495 -10.19 22.22 -7.70
N ALA A 496 -9.84 22.09 -6.42
CA ALA A 496 -8.49 22.35 -5.95
C ALA A 496 -7.50 21.33 -6.53
N THR A 497 -7.87 20.06 -6.61
CA THR A 497 -7.09 19.03 -7.32
C THR A 497 -6.85 19.41 -8.78
N GLU A 498 -7.90 19.81 -9.50
CA GLU A 498 -7.79 20.25 -10.90
C GLU A 498 -6.88 21.48 -11.04
N TYR A 499 -6.95 22.42 -10.09
CA TYR A 499 -6.07 23.59 -10.06
C TYR A 499 -4.61 23.19 -9.88
N ILE A 500 -4.28 22.32 -8.93
CA ILE A 500 -2.91 21.84 -8.67
C ILE A 500 -2.36 21.11 -9.90
N LEU A 501 -3.10 20.19 -10.50
CA LEU A 501 -2.66 19.46 -11.70
C LEU A 501 -2.47 20.39 -12.91
N ASN A 502 -3.33 21.41 -13.09
CA ASN A 502 -3.15 22.42 -14.12
C ASN A 502 -1.91 23.29 -13.86
N TYR A 503 -1.66 23.68 -12.61
CA TYR A 503 -0.44 24.41 -12.22
C TYR A 503 0.81 23.61 -12.60
N MET A 504 0.87 22.32 -12.26
CA MET A 504 1.99 21.44 -12.63
C MET A 504 2.16 21.31 -14.15
N CYS A 505 1.08 21.16 -14.90
CA CYS A 505 1.12 21.14 -16.37
C CYS A 505 1.65 22.46 -16.96
N ASN A 506 1.30 23.59 -16.35
CA ASN A 506 1.78 24.90 -16.77
C ASN A 506 3.28 25.06 -16.54
N LEU A 507 3.83 24.55 -15.43
CA LEU A 507 5.28 24.55 -15.18
C LEU A 507 6.06 23.81 -16.29
N ILE A 508 5.52 22.70 -16.79
CA ILE A 508 6.11 21.97 -17.93
C ILE A 508 6.08 22.82 -19.20
N SER A 509 4.96 23.52 -19.45
CA SER A 509 4.75 24.29 -20.67
C SER A 509 5.60 25.57 -20.77
N GLN A 510 6.13 26.05 -19.64
CA GLN A 510 6.97 27.26 -19.62
C GLN A 510 8.34 27.06 -20.29
N ASN A 511 8.89 25.83 -20.24
CA ASN A 511 10.17 25.46 -20.86
C ASN A 511 10.11 24.04 -21.43
N PRO A 512 9.34 23.76 -22.49
CA PRO A 512 9.02 22.40 -22.92
C PRO A 512 10.22 21.60 -23.47
N GLU A 513 11.31 22.25 -23.84
CA GLU A 513 12.53 21.61 -24.36
C GLU A 513 13.54 21.24 -23.26
N GLU A 514 13.32 21.67 -22.03
CA GLU A 514 14.21 21.43 -20.91
C GLU A 514 13.80 20.17 -20.14
N THR A 515 14.26 19.01 -20.61
CA THR A 515 14.25 17.77 -19.82
C THR A 515 15.68 17.47 -19.39
N ALA A 516 15.97 17.64 -18.12
CA ALA A 516 17.28 17.37 -17.54
C ALA A 516 17.13 16.37 -16.40
N ILE A 517 17.91 15.28 -16.43
CA ILE A 517 18.05 14.35 -15.32
C ILE A 517 19.35 14.68 -14.61
N GLU A 518 19.24 15.29 -13.45
CA GLU A 518 20.36 15.53 -12.55
C GLU A 518 20.47 14.32 -11.62
N LYS A 519 21.49 13.45 -11.81
CA LYS A 519 21.88 12.50 -10.77
C LYS A 519 22.49 13.32 -9.66
N VAL A 520 22.04 13.09 -8.43
CA VAL A 520 22.66 13.67 -7.25
C VAL A 520 23.98 12.90 -7.07
N GLU A 521 25.14 13.54 -7.39
CA GLU A 521 26.44 12.96 -7.07
C GLU A 521 26.56 12.83 -5.55
N GLU A 522 27.23 11.79 -5.07
CA GLU A 522 27.43 11.53 -3.62
C GLU A 522 28.10 12.69 -2.85
N ASN A 523 28.63 13.68 -3.54
CA ASN A 523 29.23 14.90 -2.96
C ASN A 523 28.25 16.07 -2.78
N GLU A 524 27.00 15.97 -3.29
CA GLU A 524 25.85 16.80 -2.92
C GLU A 524 24.90 16.04 -1.97
N ILE A 525 25.41 15.14 -1.22
CA ILE A 525 25.03 15.10 0.17
C ILE A 525 25.56 16.47 0.69
N GLU A 526 24.76 17.57 0.54
CA GLU A 526 24.49 18.27 1.75
C GLU A 526 24.15 17.10 2.70
N GLU A 527 25.14 16.66 3.46
CA GLU A 527 24.95 16.69 4.87
C GLU A 527 23.99 17.86 5.00
N ILE A 528 22.67 17.62 5.16
CA ILE A 528 21.98 18.40 6.16
C ILE A 528 23.00 18.22 7.23
N SER A 529 23.96 19.16 7.19
CA SER A 529 24.85 19.34 8.28
C SER A 529 23.80 19.23 9.35
N THR A 530 23.85 18.22 10.13
CA THR A 530 23.76 18.45 11.54
C THR A 530 24.63 19.67 11.63
N ASN A 531 24.07 20.85 11.19
CA ASN A 531 24.55 22.15 11.54
C ASN A 531 24.72 21.89 12.96
N ASP A 532 25.95 21.94 13.48
CA ASP A 532 26.21 21.80 14.87
C ASP A 532 24.96 22.27 15.65
N ILE A 533 23.91 21.47 15.66
CA ILE A 533 22.84 21.49 16.61
C ILE A 533 23.58 20.87 17.77
N THR A 534 24.38 21.73 18.38
CA THR A 534 25.02 21.40 19.63
C THR A 534 23.84 21.03 20.51
N LEU A 535 23.99 20.02 21.34
CA LEU A 535 22.99 19.67 22.38
C LEU A 535 22.47 20.92 23.09
N GLU A 536 23.28 21.95 23.11
CA GLU A 536 23.05 23.30 23.60
C GLU A 536 21.98 24.07 22.78
N THR A 537 22.00 23.98 21.43
CA THR A 537 20.98 24.63 20.57
C THR A 537 19.61 23.92 20.67
N LEU A 538 19.57 22.60 20.77
CA LEU A 538 18.32 21.85 21.02
C LEU A 538 17.75 22.19 22.39
N TYR A 539 18.61 22.35 23.39
CA TYR A 539 18.16 22.76 24.73
C TYR A 539 17.64 24.20 24.75
N GLU A 540 18.32 25.14 24.07
CA GLU A 540 17.86 26.54 23.95
C GLU A 540 16.50 26.61 23.24
N GLU A 541 16.29 25.86 22.17
CA GLU A 541 15.00 25.78 21.47
C GLU A 541 13.90 25.21 22.39
N ALA A 542 14.18 24.14 23.09
CA ALA A 542 13.24 23.55 24.05
C ALA A 542 12.88 24.51 25.17
N TYR A 543 13.88 25.28 25.67
CA TYR A 543 13.68 26.26 26.72
C TYR A 543 12.88 27.48 26.23
N ASP A 544 13.12 27.94 25.00
CA ASP A 544 12.34 29.03 24.38
C ASP A 544 10.88 28.63 24.21
N LEU A 545 10.60 27.44 23.74
CA LEU A 545 9.24 26.90 23.62
C LEU A 545 8.56 26.79 25.01
N TYR A 546 9.29 26.30 26.00
CA TYR A 546 8.81 26.29 27.40
C TYR A 546 8.46 27.69 27.90
N SER A 547 9.31 28.67 27.65
CA SER A 547 9.11 30.06 28.09
C SER A 547 7.87 30.72 27.44
N GLN A 548 7.50 30.26 26.23
CA GLN A 548 6.31 30.70 25.50
C GLN A 548 5.04 29.94 25.92
N GLY A 549 5.16 28.93 26.80
CA GLY A 549 4.05 28.09 27.28
C GLY A 549 3.69 26.96 26.31
N ASP A 550 4.48 26.74 25.28
CA ASP A 550 4.29 25.62 24.36
C ASP A 550 4.98 24.33 24.88
N TYR A 551 4.37 23.79 25.92
CA TYR A 551 4.87 22.58 26.60
C TYR A 551 4.87 21.33 25.76
N PHE A 552 4.07 21.29 24.71
CA PHE A 552 4.01 20.13 23.82
C PHE A 552 5.27 20.06 22.96
N ASN A 553 5.55 21.10 22.17
CA ASN A 553 6.72 21.15 21.32
C ASN A 553 8.03 21.19 22.12
N SER A 554 8.07 21.88 23.27
CA SER A 554 9.21 21.84 24.18
C SER A 554 9.57 20.41 24.63
N LYS A 555 8.59 19.57 24.94
CA LYS A 555 8.83 18.16 25.28
C LYS A 555 9.30 17.33 24.09
N GLU A 556 8.87 17.64 22.86
CA GLU A 556 9.37 16.97 21.67
C GLU A 556 10.85 17.27 21.45
N SER A 557 11.28 18.55 21.48
CA SER A 557 12.69 18.94 21.38
C SER A 557 13.55 18.33 22.49
N LEU A 558 13.01 18.25 23.72
CA LEU A 558 13.70 17.58 24.82
C LEU A 558 13.84 16.07 24.64
N ASN A 559 12.84 15.41 24.02
CA ASN A 559 12.93 13.98 23.70
C ASN A 559 14.04 13.71 22.67
N GLU A 560 14.13 14.53 21.62
CA GLU A 560 15.22 14.42 20.64
C GLU A 560 16.58 14.61 21.32
N LEU A 561 16.70 15.59 22.21
CA LEU A 561 17.95 15.84 22.93
C LEU A 561 18.36 14.65 23.80
N VAL A 562 17.45 14.07 24.59
CA VAL A 562 17.77 12.95 25.48
C VAL A 562 17.91 11.62 24.73
N GLU A 563 17.42 11.50 23.49
CA GLU A 563 17.72 10.37 22.60
C GLU A 563 19.16 10.45 22.07
N ILE A 564 19.71 11.66 21.88
CA ILE A 564 21.10 11.88 21.47
C ILE A 564 22.04 11.74 22.66
N ASP A 565 21.70 12.37 23.80
CA ASP A 565 22.49 12.32 25.04
C ASP A 565 21.57 12.18 26.26
N ASP A 566 21.43 10.97 26.77
CA ASP A 566 20.60 10.66 27.94
C ASP A 566 21.24 11.07 29.27
N GLU A 567 22.49 11.56 29.27
CA GLU A 567 23.19 12.13 30.41
C GLU A 567 23.14 13.68 30.47
N TYR A 568 22.36 14.34 29.61
CA TYR A 568 22.17 15.79 29.63
C TYR A 568 21.22 16.21 30.78
N ALA A 569 21.80 16.58 31.92
CA ALA A 569 21.06 16.84 33.17
C ALA A 569 20.01 17.95 33.07
N ASP A 570 20.33 19.05 32.35
CA ASP A 570 19.43 20.21 32.20
C ASP A 570 18.14 19.86 31.45
N ALA A 571 18.22 18.97 30.44
CA ALA A 571 17.04 18.49 29.74
C ALA A 571 16.08 17.74 30.67
N TRP A 572 16.60 16.86 31.51
CA TRP A 572 15.80 16.14 32.48
C TRP A 572 15.23 17.05 33.57
N ALA A 573 15.94 18.15 33.95
CA ALA A 573 15.45 19.15 34.87
C ALA A 573 14.27 19.92 34.25
N LEU A 574 14.40 20.36 33.00
CA LEU A 574 13.34 21.07 32.30
C LEU A 574 12.10 20.17 32.02
N PHE A 575 12.30 18.91 31.69
CA PHE A 575 11.19 17.93 31.67
C PHE A 575 10.44 17.85 32.98
N GLY A 576 11.18 17.78 34.08
CA GLY A 576 10.60 17.79 35.43
C GLY A 576 9.78 19.06 35.71
N ARG A 577 10.28 20.23 35.31
CA ARG A 577 9.62 21.52 35.47
C ARG A 577 8.34 21.59 34.66
N ILE A 578 8.36 21.19 33.37
CA ILE A 578 7.15 21.18 32.53
C ILE A 578 6.06 20.28 33.13
N LEU A 579 6.40 19.09 33.58
CA LEU A 579 5.43 18.17 34.17
C LEU A 579 4.87 18.70 35.50
N TYR A 580 5.69 19.39 36.28
CA TYR A 580 5.25 20.04 37.50
C TYR A 580 4.18 21.12 37.24
N GLU A 581 4.42 21.97 36.22
CA GLU A 581 3.48 23.03 35.84
C GLU A 581 2.20 22.45 35.18
N GLN A 582 2.28 21.29 34.54
CA GLN A 582 1.12 20.55 34.06
C GLN A 582 0.36 19.77 35.16
N GLY A 583 0.85 19.78 36.40
CA GLY A 583 0.21 19.14 37.55
C GLY A 583 0.58 17.65 37.73
N ASP A 584 1.45 17.08 36.89
CA ASP A 584 1.96 15.72 37.08
C ASP A 584 3.15 15.69 38.05
N ARG A 585 2.81 15.71 39.36
CA ARG A 585 3.82 15.64 40.42
C ARG A 585 4.65 14.37 40.45
N ASN A 586 4.11 13.24 39.96
CA ASN A 586 4.84 11.98 39.97
C ASN A 586 5.87 11.94 38.86
N GLY A 587 5.50 12.34 37.64
CA GLY A 587 6.42 12.49 36.51
C GLY A 587 7.51 13.52 36.84
N ALA A 588 7.14 14.67 37.36
CA ALA A 588 8.08 15.70 37.81
C ALA A 588 9.12 15.16 38.78
N LYS A 589 8.71 14.42 39.83
CA LYS A 589 9.66 13.77 40.77
C LYS A 589 10.58 12.79 40.10
N MET A 590 10.10 12.02 39.15
CA MET A 590 10.90 11.01 38.44
C MET A 590 12.00 11.67 37.62
N PHE A 591 11.68 12.65 36.81
CA PHE A 591 12.65 13.33 35.95
C PHE A 591 13.60 14.22 36.69
N THR A 592 13.14 14.97 37.69
CA THR A 592 14.00 15.75 38.59
C THR A 592 15.02 14.86 39.32
N LYS A 593 14.60 13.67 39.77
CA LYS A 593 15.51 12.71 40.40
C LYS A 593 16.54 12.15 39.40
N ARG A 594 16.18 12.00 38.13
CA ARG A 594 17.10 11.58 37.07
C ARG A 594 18.14 12.68 36.83
N ALA A 595 17.73 13.93 36.66
CA ALA A 595 18.65 15.05 36.52
C ALA A 595 19.65 15.12 37.68
N LEU A 596 19.19 15.04 38.94
CA LEU A 596 20.05 15.05 40.14
C LEU A 596 20.95 13.81 40.25
N LYS A 597 20.59 12.72 39.64
CA LYS A 597 21.46 11.51 39.57
C LYS A 597 22.60 11.70 38.58
N ILE A 598 22.37 12.44 37.50
CA ILE A 598 23.37 12.76 36.47
C ILE A 598 24.28 13.86 36.98
N ASP A 599 23.68 14.98 37.40
CA ASP A 599 24.41 16.09 38.03
C ASP A 599 23.71 16.51 39.34
N SER A 600 24.33 16.17 40.46
CA SER A 600 23.86 16.50 41.80
C SER A 600 23.91 18.00 42.13
N ALA A 601 24.67 18.80 41.35
CA ALA A 601 24.84 20.23 41.50
C ALA A 601 23.86 21.04 40.62
N ASN A 602 23.09 20.38 39.74
CA ASN A 602 22.14 21.05 38.85
C ASN A 602 21.18 21.94 39.63
N GLU A 603 21.23 23.26 39.40
CA GLU A 603 20.50 24.26 40.17
C GLU A 603 18.99 24.13 39.98
N ASP A 604 18.50 24.01 38.76
CA ASP A 604 17.08 23.92 38.42
C ASP A 604 16.43 22.65 38.98
N ALA A 605 17.11 21.52 38.89
CA ALA A 605 16.65 20.28 39.48
C ALA A 605 16.62 20.32 41.02
N ASN A 606 17.59 20.96 41.65
CA ASN A 606 17.62 21.14 43.11
C ASN A 606 16.48 22.05 43.58
N GLU A 607 16.23 23.17 42.90
CA GLU A 607 15.12 24.06 43.19
C GLU A 607 13.77 23.34 43.08
N LEU A 608 13.52 22.68 41.95
CA LEU A 608 12.29 21.92 41.72
C LEU A 608 12.12 20.77 42.75
N TRP A 609 13.21 20.11 43.12
CA TRP A 609 13.18 19.06 44.14
C TRP A 609 12.73 19.57 45.53
N LEU A 610 13.06 20.82 45.86
CA LEU A 610 12.59 21.45 47.08
C LEU A 610 11.08 21.76 47.05
N GLU A 611 10.54 22.17 45.88
CA GLU A 611 9.11 22.40 45.68
C GLU A 611 8.27 21.11 45.69
N LEU A 612 8.89 19.99 45.28
CA LEU A 612 8.25 18.68 45.19
C LEU A 612 8.24 17.90 46.52
N LYS A 613 9.03 18.32 47.54
CA LYS A 613 9.02 17.73 48.88
C LYS A 613 7.78 18.14 49.64
#